data_80517e44ac7451cea5d358f56abbf840
#
_entry.id   80517e44ac7451cea5d358f56abbf840
#
_cell.length_a   1.000
_cell.length_b   1.000
_cell.length_c   1.000
_cell.angle_alpha   90.00
_cell.angle_beta   90.00
_cell.angle_gamma   90.00
#
_symmetry.space_group_name_H-M   'P 1'
#
loop_
_entity.id
_entity.type
_entity.pdbx_description
1 polymer ?
#
loop_
_entity_poly.entity_id
_entity_poly.type
_entity_poly.pdbx_seq_one_letter_code
_entity_poly.pdbx_strand_id
1 'polypeptide(L)'
;MSKKIVLTGGGTAGHVTPNLALLPYLKQEGYEVIYIGSQNGIERTLIEAEGIPYYGISTGKLRRYLSKENLKDVFKVLKGISEAKRLLKKLKPDLVFSKGGFVAVPVVLGAKKNHIPVIIHESDITPGLANKIAMPSARVICATFPETLQYVPRGKGVHTGTPIRKELFEGEREKGLSACGFSGEKPVLLMMGGSLGAVKLNDCLREILPELTKTFDIIHLCGKGNLDETLQSRTDYKQFEYVSDGLNDLFAAADFVVSRAGSNSISEF
;
A
#
# COMPACT_ATOMS: atom_id res chain seq x y z
N MET A 1 -30.85 -5.28 4.90
CA MET A 1 -29.65 -5.39 5.78
C MET A 1 -28.47 -4.78 5.03
N SER A 2 -27.67 -3.95 5.67
CA SER A 2 -26.43 -3.42 5.05
C SER A 2 -25.46 -4.56 4.79
N LYS A 3 -24.85 -4.60 3.60
CA LYS A 3 -23.78 -5.55 3.29
C LYS A 3 -22.54 -5.19 4.12
N LYS A 4 -21.85 -6.18 4.66
CA LYS A 4 -20.68 -5.97 5.51
C LYS A 4 -19.43 -6.59 4.90
N ILE A 5 -18.37 -5.81 4.75
CA ILE A 5 -17.07 -6.27 4.25
C ILE A 5 -15.99 -6.07 5.30
N VAL A 6 -15.13 -7.07 5.44
CA VAL A 6 -13.88 -6.95 6.18
C VAL A 6 -12.72 -6.80 5.20
N LEU A 7 -11.97 -5.70 5.32
CA LEU A 7 -10.71 -5.49 4.63
C LEU A 7 -9.55 -5.95 5.51
N THR A 8 -8.52 -6.49 4.90
CA THR A 8 -7.29 -6.88 5.60
C THR A 8 -6.07 -6.73 4.69
N GLY A 9 -4.96 -6.46 5.31
CA GLY A 9 -3.65 -6.27 4.69
C GLY A 9 -2.75 -5.56 5.67
N GLY A 10 -1.45 -5.53 5.45
CA GLY A 10 -0.59 -4.78 6.35
C GLY A 10 0.86 -5.26 6.37
N GLY A 11 1.60 -4.71 7.33
CA GLY A 11 3.03 -4.86 7.43
C GLY A 11 3.81 -3.81 6.63
N THR A 12 3.20 -3.23 5.61
CA THR A 12 3.71 -2.07 4.84
C THR A 12 2.53 -1.23 4.34
N ALA A 13 2.76 0.06 4.08
CA ALA A 13 1.73 0.94 3.51
C ALA A 13 1.20 0.43 2.17
N GLY A 14 2.03 -0.20 1.34
CA GLY A 14 1.63 -0.77 0.05
C GLY A 14 0.57 -1.88 0.12
N HIS A 15 0.35 -2.51 1.29
CA HIS A 15 -0.76 -3.43 1.51
C HIS A 15 -2.01 -2.75 2.11
N VAL A 16 -1.93 -1.44 2.39
CA VAL A 16 -3.01 -0.67 3.03
C VAL A 16 -3.62 0.32 2.05
N THR A 17 -2.79 1.12 1.37
CA THR A 17 -3.25 2.17 0.46
C THR A 17 -4.23 1.70 -0.62
N PRO A 18 -4.07 0.52 -1.25
CA PRO A 18 -5.08 0.03 -2.18
C PRO A 18 -6.42 -0.36 -1.52
N ASN A 19 -6.40 -0.73 -0.22
CA ASN A 19 -7.64 -0.91 0.52
C ASN A 19 -8.36 0.43 0.74
N LEU A 20 -7.61 1.50 1.01
CA LEU A 20 -8.15 2.85 1.14
C LEU A 20 -8.74 3.33 -0.19
N ALA A 21 -8.08 3.04 -1.32
CA ALA A 21 -8.57 3.37 -2.64
C ALA A 21 -9.95 2.73 -2.98
N LEU A 22 -10.28 1.60 -2.35
CA LEU A 22 -11.58 0.95 -2.52
C LEU A 22 -12.70 1.58 -1.69
N LEU A 23 -12.39 2.38 -0.65
CA LEU A 23 -13.39 2.86 0.29
C LEU A 23 -14.54 3.67 -0.32
N PRO A 24 -14.28 4.64 -1.22
CA PRO A 24 -15.37 5.42 -1.85
C PRO A 24 -16.36 4.50 -2.56
N TYR A 25 -15.85 3.54 -3.31
CA TYR A 25 -16.67 2.58 -4.08
C TYR A 25 -17.45 1.64 -3.16
N LEU A 26 -16.82 1.12 -2.10
CA LEU A 26 -17.49 0.24 -1.14
C LEU A 26 -18.60 0.97 -0.39
N LYS A 27 -18.38 2.24 -0.02
CA LYS A 27 -19.41 3.09 0.60
C LYS A 27 -20.57 3.37 -0.36
N GLN A 28 -20.27 3.66 -1.64
CA GLN A 28 -21.28 3.86 -2.67
C GLN A 28 -22.14 2.62 -2.90
N GLU A 29 -21.53 1.43 -2.85
CA GLU A 29 -22.24 0.13 -2.96
C GLU A 29 -22.96 -0.28 -1.66
N GLY A 30 -22.99 0.57 -0.64
CA GLY A 30 -23.69 0.37 0.63
C GLY A 30 -23.03 -0.63 1.58
N TYR A 31 -21.73 -0.85 1.46
CA TYR A 31 -21.00 -1.71 2.39
C TYR A 31 -20.66 -1.00 3.70
N GLU A 32 -20.93 -1.65 4.81
CA GLU A 32 -20.30 -1.35 6.11
C GLU A 32 -18.88 -1.94 6.08
N VAL A 33 -17.87 -1.05 6.13
CA VAL A 33 -16.46 -1.46 6.03
C VAL A 33 -15.86 -1.58 7.41
N ILE A 34 -15.18 -2.71 7.65
CA ILE A 34 -14.43 -2.99 8.88
C ILE A 34 -13.02 -3.42 8.48
N TYR A 35 -12.02 -3.09 9.29
CA TYR A 35 -10.65 -3.54 9.06
C TYR A 35 -10.15 -4.47 10.16
N ILE A 36 -9.50 -5.57 9.75
CA ILE A 36 -8.78 -6.46 10.68
C ILE A 36 -7.30 -6.45 10.28
N GLY A 37 -6.44 -6.04 11.21
CA GLY A 37 -5.00 -5.93 11.01
C GLY A 37 -4.19 -6.36 12.22
N SER A 38 -2.90 -6.03 12.26
CA SER A 38 -2.05 -6.29 13.44
C SER A 38 -2.33 -5.30 14.58
N GLN A 39 -1.92 -5.66 15.80
CA GLN A 39 -2.16 -4.81 16.98
C GLN A 39 -1.46 -3.46 16.88
N ASN A 40 -0.23 -3.43 16.35
CA ASN A 40 0.67 -2.26 16.37
C ASN A 40 1.33 -2.00 15.00
N GLY A 41 0.66 -2.34 13.89
CA GLY A 41 1.18 -2.10 12.55
C GLY A 41 0.83 -0.70 12.03
N ILE A 42 1.53 -0.26 10.98
CA ILE A 42 1.26 1.00 10.28
C ILE A 42 -0.19 1.06 9.74
N GLU A 43 -0.75 -0.09 9.41
CA GLU A 43 -2.13 -0.20 8.94
C GLU A 43 -3.14 0.35 9.94
N ARG A 44 -2.88 0.22 11.23
CA ARG A 44 -3.77 0.74 12.27
C ARG A 44 -3.91 2.26 12.17
N THR A 45 -2.78 2.96 12.14
CA THR A 45 -2.77 4.44 12.07
C THR A 45 -3.46 4.94 10.80
N LEU A 46 -3.18 4.30 9.66
CA LEU A 46 -3.75 4.70 8.37
C LEU A 46 -5.27 4.47 8.31
N ILE A 47 -5.76 3.38 8.86
CA ILE A 47 -7.18 3.00 8.82
C ILE A 47 -8.01 3.77 9.85
N GLU A 48 -7.46 3.98 11.07
CA GLU A 48 -8.14 4.77 12.10
C GLU A 48 -8.28 6.25 11.68
N ALA A 49 -7.33 6.79 10.91
CA ALA A 49 -7.42 8.13 10.33
C ALA A 49 -8.61 8.31 9.37
N GLU A 50 -9.04 7.23 8.70
CA GLU A 50 -10.22 7.22 7.82
C GLU A 50 -11.55 6.98 8.57
N GLY A 51 -11.51 6.90 9.89
CA GLY A 51 -12.69 6.66 10.74
C GLY A 51 -13.28 5.24 10.58
N ILE A 52 -12.50 4.27 10.09
CA ILE A 52 -12.95 2.89 9.89
C ILE A 52 -12.75 2.09 11.17
N PRO A 53 -13.76 1.29 11.61
CA PRO A 53 -13.62 0.39 12.74
C PRO A 53 -12.46 -0.59 12.53
N TYR A 54 -11.48 -0.56 13.44
CA TYR A 54 -10.27 -1.38 13.38
C TYR A 54 -10.23 -2.42 14.50
N TYR A 55 -9.87 -3.64 14.15
CA TYR A 55 -9.66 -4.72 15.10
C TYR A 55 -8.26 -5.32 14.95
N GLY A 56 -7.46 -5.22 16.00
CA GLY A 56 -6.10 -5.78 16.04
C GLY A 56 -6.09 -7.24 16.47
N ILE A 57 -5.37 -8.08 15.72
CA ILE A 57 -5.13 -9.48 16.05
C ILE A 57 -3.63 -9.78 16.19
N SER A 58 -3.31 -10.94 16.79
CA SER A 58 -1.94 -11.45 16.82
C SER A 58 -1.47 -11.82 15.41
N THR A 59 -0.29 -11.35 15.02
CA THR A 59 0.31 -11.63 13.72
C THR A 59 1.79 -12.00 13.89
N GLY A 60 2.33 -12.82 13.00
CA GLY A 60 3.74 -13.21 12.97
C GLY A 60 4.31 -13.04 11.57
N LYS A 61 5.55 -12.53 11.48
CA LYS A 61 6.26 -12.41 10.20
C LYS A 61 6.78 -13.80 9.79
N LEU A 62 6.15 -14.41 8.80
CA LEU A 62 6.66 -15.65 8.19
C LEU A 62 7.89 -15.32 7.33
N ARG A 63 9.08 -15.46 7.91
CA ARG A 63 10.36 -15.21 7.24
C ARG A 63 10.76 -16.43 6.40
N ARG A 64 11.47 -16.21 5.29
CA ARG A 64 11.91 -17.28 4.37
C ARG A 64 13.11 -18.08 4.88
N TYR A 65 13.72 -17.69 6.00
CA TYR A 65 14.90 -18.35 6.60
C TYR A 65 14.58 -18.91 8.00
N LEU A 66 15.23 -20.01 8.35
CA LEU A 66 15.06 -20.66 9.65
C LEU A 66 15.72 -19.81 10.75
N SER A 67 14.93 -19.35 11.72
CA SER A 67 15.38 -18.68 12.93
C SER A 67 14.54 -19.10 14.13
N LYS A 68 15.10 -18.99 15.35
CA LYS A 68 14.35 -19.25 16.61
C LYS A 68 13.11 -18.34 16.74
N GLU A 69 13.15 -17.15 16.11
CA GLU A 69 12.03 -16.21 16.07
C GLU A 69 10.87 -16.74 15.23
N ASN A 70 11.14 -17.54 14.18
CA ASN A 70 10.09 -18.15 13.37
C ASN A 70 9.18 -19.06 14.17
N LEU A 71 9.70 -19.79 15.17
CA LEU A 71 8.89 -20.65 16.02
C LEU A 71 7.87 -19.82 16.82
N LYS A 72 8.31 -18.70 17.41
CA LYS A 72 7.42 -17.76 18.10
C LYS A 72 6.40 -17.14 17.15
N ASP A 73 6.81 -16.83 15.93
CA ASP A 73 5.93 -16.24 14.92
C ASP A 73 4.86 -17.25 14.44
N VAL A 74 5.17 -18.54 14.33
CA VAL A 74 4.18 -19.59 14.04
C VAL A 74 3.10 -19.63 15.13
N PHE A 75 3.47 -19.61 16.41
CA PHE A 75 2.51 -19.56 17.51
C PHE A 75 1.64 -18.29 17.46
N LYS A 76 2.21 -17.13 17.14
CA LYS A 76 1.44 -15.89 16.94
C LYS A 76 0.45 -16.01 15.79
N VAL A 77 0.85 -16.63 14.67
CA VAL A 77 -0.05 -16.89 13.53
C VAL A 77 -1.20 -17.81 13.96
N LEU A 78 -0.93 -18.91 14.66
CA LEU A 78 -1.99 -19.83 15.14
C LEU A 78 -2.95 -19.13 16.11
N LYS A 79 -2.43 -18.33 17.03
CA LYS A 79 -3.23 -17.49 17.93
C LYS A 79 -4.07 -16.52 17.13
N GLY A 80 -3.48 -15.81 16.16
CA GLY A 80 -4.17 -14.86 15.28
C GLY A 80 -5.29 -15.51 14.47
N ILE A 81 -5.11 -16.75 13.98
CA ILE A 81 -6.17 -17.50 13.29
C ILE A 81 -7.37 -17.75 14.24
N SER A 82 -7.09 -18.12 15.50
CA SER A 82 -8.15 -18.33 16.50
C SER A 82 -8.88 -17.03 16.84
N GLU A 83 -8.13 -15.92 17.00
CA GLU A 83 -8.69 -14.59 17.24
C GLU A 83 -9.54 -14.12 16.06
N ALA A 84 -9.00 -14.20 14.83
CA ALA A 84 -9.70 -13.83 13.60
C ALA A 84 -10.98 -14.67 13.42
N LYS A 85 -10.92 -15.99 13.65
CA LYS A 85 -12.10 -16.88 13.58
C LYS A 85 -13.21 -16.41 14.53
N ARG A 86 -12.88 -16.12 15.80
CA ARG A 86 -13.86 -15.66 16.79
C ARG A 86 -14.44 -14.30 16.43
N LEU A 87 -13.58 -13.38 15.99
CA LEU A 87 -13.98 -12.04 15.60
C LEU A 87 -14.91 -12.06 14.39
N LEU A 88 -14.55 -12.78 13.33
CA LEU A 88 -15.35 -12.93 12.12
C LEU A 88 -16.71 -13.61 12.40
N LYS A 89 -16.74 -14.59 13.32
CA LYS A 89 -18.01 -15.21 13.78
C LYS A 89 -18.93 -14.20 14.46
N LYS A 90 -18.36 -13.24 15.21
CA LYS A 90 -19.11 -12.13 15.87
C LYS A 90 -19.58 -11.08 14.88
N LEU A 91 -18.68 -10.64 13.97
CA LEU A 91 -18.93 -9.58 13.00
C LEU A 91 -19.88 -10.01 11.88
N LYS A 92 -19.86 -11.30 11.51
CA LYS A 92 -20.65 -11.91 10.42
C LYS A 92 -20.59 -11.12 9.11
N PRO A 93 -19.38 -10.84 8.56
CA PRO A 93 -19.28 -10.15 7.30
C PRO A 93 -19.72 -11.05 6.15
N ASP A 94 -20.24 -10.45 5.08
CA ASP A 94 -20.61 -11.14 3.85
C ASP A 94 -19.39 -11.51 3.01
N LEU A 95 -18.29 -10.77 3.18
CA LEU A 95 -17.08 -10.90 2.39
C LEU A 95 -15.84 -10.47 3.17
N VAL A 96 -14.71 -11.14 2.90
CA VAL A 96 -13.37 -10.68 3.30
C VAL A 96 -12.56 -10.35 2.06
N PHE A 97 -12.00 -9.15 1.98
CA PHE A 97 -11.04 -8.75 0.96
C PHE A 97 -9.65 -8.62 1.57
N SER A 98 -8.67 -9.30 0.97
CA SER A 98 -7.28 -9.33 1.41
C SER A 98 -6.35 -8.73 0.38
N LYS A 99 -5.64 -7.65 0.74
CA LYS A 99 -4.56 -7.08 -0.09
C LYS A 99 -3.21 -7.80 0.11
N GLY A 100 -3.19 -8.81 0.98
CA GLY A 100 -1.98 -9.59 1.26
C GLY A 100 -1.14 -9.06 2.42
N GLY A 101 0.13 -9.44 2.42
CA GLY A 101 1.01 -9.26 3.58
C GLY A 101 0.78 -10.34 4.66
N PHE A 102 1.77 -10.50 5.55
CA PHE A 102 1.71 -11.53 6.60
C PHE A 102 0.54 -11.34 7.59
N VAL A 103 0.07 -10.11 7.71
CA VAL A 103 -1.07 -9.73 8.56
C VAL A 103 -2.38 -10.35 8.09
N ALA A 104 -2.57 -10.49 6.79
CA ALA A 104 -3.80 -11.01 6.20
C ALA A 104 -3.97 -12.54 6.37
N VAL A 105 -2.88 -13.30 6.50
CA VAL A 105 -2.93 -14.77 6.55
C VAL A 105 -3.87 -15.30 7.65
N PRO A 106 -3.78 -14.87 8.92
CA PRO A 106 -4.69 -15.29 9.97
C PRO A 106 -6.16 -14.96 9.65
N VAL A 107 -6.43 -13.82 9.05
CA VAL A 107 -7.79 -13.36 8.73
C VAL A 107 -8.41 -14.23 7.64
N VAL A 108 -7.66 -14.48 6.56
CA VAL A 108 -8.11 -15.35 5.44
C VAL A 108 -8.39 -16.78 5.92
N LEU A 109 -7.48 -17.35 6.73
CA LEU A 109 -7.67 -18.69 7.27
C LEU A 109 -8.83 -18.75 8.30
N GLY A 110 -9.03 -17.69 9.08
CA GLY A 110 -10.16 -17.52 9.97
C GLY A 110 -11.49 -17.41 9.22
N ALA A 111 -11.52 -16.68 8.09
CA ALA A 111 -12.68 -16.56 7.20
C ALA A 111 -13.06 -17.92 6.59
N LYS A 112 -12.08 -18.67 6.08
CA LYS A 112 -12.30 -20.04 5.58
C LYS A 112 -12.98 -20.93 6.62
N LYS A 113 -12.52 -20.86 7.88
CA LYS A 113 -13.11 -21.65 8.99
C LYS A 113 -14.54 -21.26 9.36
N ASN A 114 -14.98 -20.07 8.96
CA ASN A 114 -16.34 -19.58 9.15
C ASN A 114 -17.17 -19.60 7.85
N HIS A 115 -16.66 -20.23 6.78
CA HIS A 115 -17.31 -20.31 5.46
C HIS A 115 -17.62 -18.92 4.84
N ILE A 116 -16.88 -17.89 5.23
CA ILE A 116 -17.00 -16.54 4.66
C ILE A 116 -16.20 -16.49 3.37
N PRO A 117 -16.79 -16.03 2.25
CA PRO A 117 -16.07 -15.89 0.98
C PRO A 117 -14.91 -14.91 1.12
N VAL A 118 -13.79 -15.22 0.44
CA VAL A 118 -12.57 -14.41 0.46
C VAL A 118 -12.19 -14.04 -0.97
N ILE A 119 -11.91 -12.76 -1.19
CA ILE A 119 -11.23 -12.25 -2.36
C ILE A 119 -9.80 -11.87 -1.92
N ILE A 120 -8.81 -12.27 -2.70
CA ILE A 120 -7.40 -11.89 -2.50
C ILE A 120 -6.96 -11.03 -3.67
N HIS A 121 -6.13 -10.05 -3.42
CA HIS A 121 -5.44 -9.28 -4.43
C HIS A 121 -3.92 -9.52 -4.34
N GLU A 122 -3.31 -9.87 -5.48
CA GLU A 122 -1.85 -9.99 -5.63
C GLU A 122 -1.30 -8.81 -6.43
N SER A 123 -0.30 -8.14 -5.87
CA SER A 123 0.30 -6.97 -6.49
C SER A 123 1.53 -7.29 -7.33
N ASP A 124 2.22 -8.38 -7.02
CA ASP A 124 3.47 -8.74 -7.66
C ASP A 124 3.23 -9.74 -8.80
N ILE A 125 4.13 -9.75 -9.79
CA ILE A 125 4.11 -10.74 -10.89
C ILE A 125 4.18 -12.16 -10.32
N THR A 126 5.04 -12.38 -9.32
CA THR A 126 5.16 -13.67 -8.64
C THR A 126 4.52 -13.59 -7.24
N PRO A 127 3.50 -14.39 -6.95
CA PRO A 127 2.80 -14.32 -5.66
C PRO A 127 3.73 -14.44 -4.47
N GLY A 128 3.54 -13.52 -3.51
CA GLY A 128 4.24 -13.54 -2.24
C GLY A 128 3.85 -14.74 -1.37
N LEU A 129 4.70 -15.12 -0.39
CA LEU A 129 4.45 -16.27 0.49
C LEU A 129 3.10 -16.20 1.19
N ALA A 130 2.72 -15.03 1.69
CA ALA A 130 1.43 -14.83 2.36
C ALA A 130 0.25 -15.17 1.44
N ASN A 131 0.27 -14.69 0.19
CA ASN A 131 -0.76 -14.98 -0.78
C ASN A 131 -0.73 -16.46 -1.23
N LYS A 132 0.45 -17.07 -1.39
CA LYS A 132 0.55 -18.52 -1.68
C LYS A 132 -0.15 -19.37 -0.61
N ILE A 133 -0.04 -19.01 0.67
CA ILE A 133 -0.73 -19.68 1.79
C ILE A 133 -2.24 -19.40 1.75
N ALA A 134 -2.64 -18.19 1.38
CA ALA A 134 -4.03 -17.74 1.41
C ALA A 134 -4.85 -18.17 0.17
N MET A 135 -4.23 -18.29 -1.01
CA MET A 135 -4.86 -18.60 -2.31
C MET A 135 -5.77 -19.84 -2.29
N PRO A 136 -5.43 -20.98 -1.64
CA PRO A 136 -6.33 -22.14 -1.58
C PRO A 136 -7.66 -21.84 -0.88
N SER A 137 -7.69 -20.80 -0.02
CA SER A 137 -8.87 -20.38 0.73
C SER A 137 -9.70 -19.31 0.00
N ALA A 138 -9.18 -18.73 -1.07
CA ALA A 138 -9.85 -17.68 -1.81
C ALA A 138 -10.90 -18.25 -2.77
N ARG A 139 -11.99 -17.51 -2.93
CA ARG A 139 -13.00 -17.73 -3.97
C ARG A 139 -12.56 -17.05 -5.29
N VAL A 140 -12.00 -15.85 -5.20
CA VAL A 140 -11.47 -15.09 -6.33
C VAL A 140 -10.09 -14.54 -5.96
N ILE A 141 -9.21 -14.48 -6.94
CA ILE A 141 -7.86 -13.93 -6.83
C ILE A 141 -7.70 -12.87 -7.92
N CYS A 142 -7.71 -11.62 -7.51
CA CYS A 142 -7.42 -10.47 -8.35
C CYS A 142 -5.91 -10.34 -8.53
N ALA A 143 -5.45 -10.03 -9.72
CA ALA A 143 -4.05 -9.85 -10.03
C ALA A 143 -3.79 -8.48 -10.69
N THR A 144 -2.71 -7.81 -10.27
CA THR A 144 -2.26 -6.57 -10.91
C THR A 144 -1.73 -6.82 -12.30
N PHE A 145 -1.02 -7.93 -12.51
CA PHE A 145 -0.39 -8.29 -13.77
C PHE A 145 -1.02 -9.56 -14.36
N PRO A 146 -1.26 -9.63 -15.68
CA PRO A 146 -1.79 -10.83 -16.32
C PRO A 146 -0.88 -12.04 -16.15
N GLU A 147 0.46 -11.84 -16.08
CA GLU A 147 1.45 -12.89 -15.88
C GLU A 147 1.29 -13.60 -14.53
N THR A 148 0.69 -12.93 -13.54
CA THR A 148 0.43 -13.52 -12.22
C THR A 148 -0.57 -14.66 -12.30
N LEU A 149 -1.47 -14.65 -13.31
CA LEU A 149 -2.54 -15.65 -13.45
C LEU A 149 -2.00 -17.07 -13.67
N GLN A 150 -0.79 -17.25 -14.21
CA GLN A 150 -0.15 -18.57 -14.35
C GLN A 150 0.09 -19.27 -13.00
N TYR A 151 0.18 -18.51 -11.90
CA TYR A 151 0.40 -19.04 -10.55
C TYR A 151 -0.91 -19.24 -9.77
N VAL A 152 -2.04 -18.83 -10.34
CA VAL A 152 -3.34 -18.87 -9.69
C VAL A 152 -4.07 -20.17 -10.03
N PRO A 153 -4.76 -20.83 -9.08
CA PRO A 153 -5.57 -22.00 -9.38
C PRO A 153 -6.61 -21.71 -10.48
N ARG A 154 -6.75 -22.65 -11.43
CA ARG A 154 -7.67 -22.50 -12.57
C ARG A 154 -9.09 -22.09 -12.14
N GLY A 155 -9.67 -21.13 -12.85
CA GLY A 155 -11.02 -20.61 -12.62
C GLY A 155 -11.19 -19.67 -11.45
N LYS A 156 -10.10 -19.28 -10.75
CA LYS A 156 -10.16 -18.33 -9.64
C LYS A 156 -9.52 -16.97 -9.94
N GLY A 157 -8.68 -16.89 -10.97
CA GLY A 157 -7.91 -15.68 -11.30
C GLY A 157 -8.71 -14.69 -12.13
N VAL A 158 -8.56 -13.40 -11.81
CA VAL A 158 -9.08 -12.28 -12.59
C VAL A 158 -8.00 -11.21 -12.67
N HIS A 159 -7.67 -10.75 -13.87
CA HIS A 159 -6.81 -9.59 -14.06
C HIS A 159 -7.62 -8.32 -13.82
N THR A 160 -7.27 -7.55 -12.80
CA THR A 160 -8.01 -6.35 -12.39
C THR A 160 -7.16 -5.07 -12.40
N GLY A 161 -5.85 -5.19 -12.54
CA GLY A 161 -4.96 -4.10 -12.15
C GLY A 161 -4.92 -3.94 -10.63
N THR A 162 -4.36 -2.83 -10.13
CA THR A 162 -4.34 -2.48 -8.71
C THR A 162 -5.31 -1.32 -8.45
N PRO A 163 -6.02 -1.31 -7.29
CA PRO A 163 -6.82 -0.16 -6.90
C PRO A 163 -5.93 1.05 -6.65
N ILE A 164 -6.24 2.16 -7.31
CA ILE A 164 -5.55 3.44 -7.20
C ILE A 164 -6.54 4.47 -6.69
N ARG A 165 -6.07 5.39 -5.86
CA ARG A 165 -6.88 6.50 -5.35
C ARG A 165 -7.25 7.44 -6.51
N LYS A 166 -8.55 7.70 -6.66
CA LYS A 166 -9.06 8.54 -7.76
C LYS A 166 -8.46 9.94 -7.74
N GLU A 167 -8.24 10.46 -6.55
CA GLU A 167 -7.70 11.80 -6.32
C GLU A 167 -6.32 11.99 -6.97
N LEU A 168 -5.53 10.92 -7.16
CA LEU A 168 -4.22 11.00 -7.82
C LEU A 168 -4.30 11.41 -9.30
N PHE A 169 -5.46 11.17 -9.94
CA PHE A 169 -5.71 11.55 -11.34
C PHE A 169 -6.31 12.97 -11.48
N GLU A 170 -6.60 13.64 -10.37
CA GLU A 170 -7.28 14.94 -10.33
C GLU A 170 -6.29 16.07 -9.96
N GLY A 171 -4.97 15.85 -10.13
CA GLY A 171 -3.94 16.83 -9.84
C GLY A 171 -3.88 17.98 -10.85
N GLU A 172 -3.49 19.15 -10.37
CA GLU A 172 -3.32 20.36 -11.17
C GLU A 172 -1.84 20.78 -11.22
N ARG A 173 -1.24 20.81 -12.42
CA ARG A 173 0.16 21.14 -12.63
C ARG A 173 0.55 22.48 -11.98
N GLU A 174 -0.25 23.53 -12.18
CA GLU A 174 0.01 24.86 -11.66
C GLU A 174 0.05 24.91 -10.12
N LYS A 175 -0.79 24.11 -9.47
CA LYS A 175 -0.78 23.99 -8.00
C LYS A 175 0.49 23.30 -7.52
N GLY A 176 0.92 22.24 -8.21
CA GLY A 176 2.14 21.53 -7.87
C GLY A 176 3.40 22.39 -8.04
N LEU A 177 3.49 23.13 -9.16
CA LEU A 177 4.57 24.11 -9.39
C LEU A 177 4.59 25.18 -8.31
N SER A 178 3.43 25.78 -8.02
CA SER A 178 3.28 26.81 -6.99
C SER A 178 3.69 26.32 -5.60
N ALA A 179 3.27 25.10 -5.22
CA ALA A 179 3.63 24.48 -3.94
C ALA A 179 5.16 24.29 -3.78
N CYS A 180 5.86 24.13 -4.90
CA CYS A 180 7.32 24.00 -4.93
C CYS A 180 8.05 25.33 -5.11
N GLY A 181 7.34 26.38 -5.54
CA GLY A 181 7.93 27.68 -5.89
C GLY A 181 8.67 27.65 -7.24
N PHE A 182 8.28 26.75 -8.15
CA PHE A 182 8.89 26.61 -9.47
C PHE A 182 8.21 27.54 -10.49
N SER A 183 9.01 28.09 -11.42
CA SER A 183 8.49 28.97 -12.49
C SER A 183 7.78 28.21 -13.62
N GLY A 184 8.06 26.91 -13.77
CA GLY A 184 7.60 26.10 -14.89
C GLY A 184 8.41 26.26 -16.19
N GLU A 185 9.52 27.00 -16.16
CA GLU A 185 10.42 27.18 -17.33
C GLU A 185 11.24 25.91 -17.62
N LYS A 186 11.59 25.15 -16.56
CA LYS A 186 12.31 23.88 -16.67
C LYS A 186 11.35 22.71 -16.55
N PRO A 187 11.68 21.56 -17.18
CA PRO A 187 10.97 20.32 -16.88
C PRO A 187 11.20 19.90 -15.43
N VAL A 188 10.18 19.29 -14.84
CA VAL A 188 10.18 18.87 -13.43
C VAL A 188 10.51 17.40 -13.32
N LEU A 189 11.53 17.07 -12.52
CA LEU A 189 11.90 15.70 -12.15
C LEU A 189 11.40 15.42 -10.74
N LEU A 190 10.47 14.48 -10.62
CA LEU A 190 10.04 13.97 -9.31
C LEU A 190 10.83 12.73 -8.95
N MET A 191 11.42 12.71 -7.75
CA MET A 191 12.09 11.54 -7.21
C MET A 191 11.45 11.06 -5.92
N MET A 192 11.13 9.76 -5.84
CA MET A 192 10.61 9.15 -4.62
C MET A 192 11.11 7.72 -4.39
N GLY A 193 11.58 7.47 -3.17
CA GLY A 193 12.07 6.15 -2.75
C GLY A 193 11.00 5.23 -2.15
N GLY A 194 9.70 5.59 -2.25
CA GLY A 194 8.57 4.96 -1.54
C GLY A 194 8.28 5.66 -0.21
N SER A 195 7.23 5.23 0.51
CA SER A 195 6.71 5.90 1.72
C SER A 195 7.71 6.10 2.86
N LEU A 196 8.72 5.25 2.98
CA LEU A 196 9.79 5.37 3.97
C LEU A 196 11.04 6.06 3.45
N GLY A 197 11.05 6.45 2.17
CA GLY A 197 12.24 6.93 1.49
C GLY A 197 13.23 5.81 1.14
N ALA A 198 14.34 6.19 0.53
CA ALA A 198 15.44 5.30 0.18
C ALA A 198 16.76 6.06 0.32
N VAL A 199 17.42 5.93 1.48
CA VAL A 199 18.63 6.70 1.82
C VAL A 199 19.66 6.73 0.70
N LYS A 200 20.01 5.57 0.13
CA LYS A 200 20.97 5.51 -0.98
C LYS A 200 20.55 6.30 -2.22
N LEU A 201 19.24 6.28 -2.56
CA LEU A 201 18.74 7.07 -3.68
C LEU A 201 18.75 8.57 -3.36
N ASN A 202 18.40 8.92 -2.11
CA ASN A 202 18.47 10.31 -1.66
C ASN A 202 19.90 10.84 -1.74
N ASP A 203 20.88 10.05 -1.29
CA ASP A 203 22.30 10.42 -1.31
C ASP A 203 22.81 10.58 -2.77
N CYS A 204 22.51 9.61 -3.63
CA CYS A 204 22.87 9.69 -5.05
C CYS A 204 22.27 10.93 -5.74
N LEU A 205 20.98 11.23 -5.48
CA LEU A 205 20.36 12.43 -6.05
C LEU A 205 21.08 13.70 -5.59
N ARG A 206 21.36 13.82 -4.29
CA ARG A 206 22.01 15.00 -3.72
C ARG A 206 23.43 15.19 -4.22
N GLU A 207 24.16 14.10 -4.44
CA GLU A 207 25.51 14.15 -5.03
C GLU A 207 25.52 14.78 -6.43
N ILE A 208 24.55 14.42 -7.27
CA ILE A 208 24.47 14.91 -8.66
C ILE A 208 23.54 16.12 -8.83
N LEU A 209 22.97 16.64 -7.72
CA LEU A 209 22.03 17.76 -7.74
C LEU A 209 22.54 18.99 -8.49
N PRO A 210 23.83 19.42 -8.35
CA PRO A 210 24.34 20.58 -9.07
C PRO A 210 24.31 20.44 -10.60
N GLU A 211 24.40 19.22 -11.11
CA GLU A 211 24.30 18.96 -12.55
C GLU A 211 22.85 18.86 -13.00
N LEU A 212 22.02 18.12 -12.25
CA LEU A 212 20.60 17.93 -12.60
C LEU A 212 19.82 19.24 -12.63
N THR A 213 20.09 20.14 -11.67
CA THR A 213 19.37 21.42 -11.59
C THR A 213 19.73 22.43 -12.67
N LYS A 214 20.73 22.15 -13.49
CA LYS A 214 20.98 22.93 -14.73
C LYS A 214 19.84 22.74 -15.74
N THR A 215 19.20 21.54 -15.72
CA THR A 215 18.19 21.15 -16.71
C THR A 215 16.80 21.03 -16.10
N PHE A 216 16.68 20.58 -14.85
CA PHE A 216 15.42 20.25 -14.19
C PHE A 216 15.18 21.09 -12.95
N ASP A 217 13.92 21.38 -12.66
CA ASP A 217 13.47 21.64 -11.29
C ASP A 217 13.15 20.30 -10.63
N ILE A 218 13.50 20.11 -9.34
CA ILE A 218 13.46 18.78 -8.71
C ILE A 218 12.53 18.76 -7.51
N ILE A 219 11.54 17.87 -7.56
CA ILE A 219 10.70 17.48 -6.41
C ILE A 219 11.27 16.19 -5.81
N HIS A 220 11.62 16.22 -4.53
CA HIS A 220 12.21 15.06 -3.86
C HIS A 220 11.37 14.62 -2.65
N LEU A 221 10.68 13.47 -2.75
CA LEU A 221 10.01 12.82 -1.63
C LEU A 221 11.02 11.92 -0.91
N CYS A 222 11.78 12.49 0.02
CA CYS A 222 12.96 11.85 0.61
C CYS A 222 12.62 10.84 1.72
N GLY A 223 11.40 10.87 2.26
CA GLY A 223 10.97 10.02 3.38
C GLY A 223 11.26 10.64 4.76
N LYS A 224 10.54 10.20 5.76
CA LYS A 224 10.58 10.74 7.13
C LYS A 224 12.00 10.69 7.72
N GLY A 225 12.45 11.80 8.28
CA GLY A 225 13.77 11.95 8.91
C GLY A 225 14.94 12.09 7.93
N ASN A 226 14.66 12.31 6.63
CA ASN A 226 15.68 12.40 5.60
C ASN A 226 15.77 13.80 4.94
N LEU A 227 15.22 14.83 5.56
CA LEU A 227 15.44 16.21 5.09
C LEU A 227 16.90 16.60 5.22
N ASP A 228 17.39 17.37 4.28
CA ASP A 228 18.69 18.03 4.33
C ASP A 228 18.46 19.53 4.50
N GLU A 229 18.68 20.03 5.71
CA GLU A 229 18.46 21.42 6.09
C GLU A 229 19.29 22.39 5.23
N THR A 230 20.46 21.96 4.77
CA THR A 230 21.37 22.80 3.96
C THR A 230 20.84 23.11 2.56
N LEU A 231 19.88 22.32 2.08
CA LEU A 231 19.30 22.45 0.74
C LEU A 231 17.94 23.16 0.73
N GLN A 232 17.41 23.57 1.89
CA GLN A 232 16.07 24.18 1.99
C GLN A 232 15.92 25.52 1.26
N SER A 233 17.02 26.29 1.14
CA SER A 233 17.02 27.62 0.49
C SER A 233 17.05 27.57 -1.03
N ARG A 234 17.18 26.40 -1.64
CA ARG A 234 17.24 26.26 -3.10
C ARG A 234 15.87 26.52 -3.73
N THR A 235 15.88 27.21 -4.88
CA THR A 235 14.69 27.53 -5.68
C THR A 235 14.43 26.50 -6.78
N ASP A 236 15.42 25.69 -7.13
CA ASP A 236 15.41 24.67 -8.17
C ASP A 236 15.29 23.23 -7.61
N TYR A 237 15.12 23.10 -6.27
CA TYR A 237 15.01 21.83 -5.56
C TYR A 237 14.10 21.96 -4.35
N LYS A 238 13.04 21.14 -4.31
CA LYS A 238 12.11 21.08 -3.17
C LYS A 238 12.04 19.69 -2.62
N GLN A 239 12.24 19.55 -1.31
CA GLN A 239 12.17 18.26 -0.63
C GLN A 239 11.03 18.21 0.36
N PHE A 240 10.45 17.01 0.47
CA PHE A 240 9.37 16.68 1.40
C PHE A 240 9.65 15.33 2.07
N GLU A 241 9.40 15.21 3.37
CA GLU A 241 9.46 13.93 4.05
C GLU A 241 8.32 13.01 3.65
N TYR A 242 7.13 13.57 3.63
CA TYR A 242 5.89 12.90 3.27
C TYR A 242 4.86 13.94 2.81
N VAL A 243 4.09 13.58 1.80
CA VAL A 243 3.00 14.41 1.29
C VAL A 243 1.73 13.57 1.31
N SER A 244 0.70 14.01 2.05
CA SER A 244 -0.65 13.45 2.02
C SER A 244 -1.54 14.27 1.10
N ASP A 245 -1.63 15.56 1.39
CA ASP A 245 -2.46 16.50 0.65
C ASP A 245 -1.62 17.18 -0.44
N GLY A 246 -2.14 17.24 -1.66
CA GLY A 246 -1.44 17.82 -2.80
C GLY A 246 -0.42 16.90 -3.49
N LEU A 247 -0.35 15.61 -3.13
CA LEU A 247 0.51 14.64 -3.82
C LEU A 247 0.12 14.50 -5.30
N ASN A 248 -1.16 14.56 -5.60
CA ASN A 248 -1.72 14.57 -6.95
C ASN A 248 -1.19 15.78 -7.76
N ASP A 249 -1.12 16.96 -7.14
CA ASP A 249 -0.62 18.18 -7.81
C ASP A 249 0.88 18.07 -8.09
N LEU A 250 1.65 17.48 -7.15
CA LEU A 250 3.08 17.20 -7.38
C LEU A 250 3.28 16.18 -8.50
N PHE A 251 2.43 15.17 -8.62
CA PHE A 251 2.46 14.22 -9.73
C PHE A 251 2.11 14.90 -11.05
N ALA A 252 1.08 15.76 -11.06
CA ALA A 252 0.70 16.54 -12.24
C ALA A 252 1.77 17.55 -12.67
N ALA A 253 2.59 18.05 -11.74
CA ALA A 253 3.70 18.93 -12.04
C ALA A 253 4.90 18.20 -12.67
N ALA A 254 5.07 16.90 -12.42
CA ALA A 254 6.22 16.13 -12.85
C ALA A 254 6.17 15.78 -14.34
N ASP A 255 7.27 16.06 -15.05
CA ASP A 255 7.47 15.61 -16.44
C ASP A 255 8.24 14.28 -16.49
N PHE A 256 9.06 14.02 -15.46
CA PHE A 256 9.83 12.79 -15.30
C PHE A 256 9.74 12.26 -13.86
N VAL A 257 9.72 10.94 -13.72
CA VAL A 257 9.71 10.30 -12.41
C VAL A 257 10.87 9.33 -12.27
N VAL A 258 11.63 9.46 -11.18
CA VAL A 258 12.63 8.49 -10.75
C VAL A 258 12.17 7.84 -9.46
N SER A 259 11.93 6.52 -9.49
CA SER A 259 11.40 5.79 -8.35
C SER A 259 11.97 4.38 -8.27
N ARG A 260 11.84 3.75 -7.09
CA ARG A 260 11.94 2.30 -7.03
C ARG A 260 10.73 1.68 -7.72
N ALA A 261 10.95 0.60 -8.46
CA ALA A 261 9.91 -0.10 -9.22
C ALA A 261 8.98 -0.94 -8.30
N GLY A 262 8.40 -0.30 -7.28
CA GLY A 262 7.35 -0.91 -6.47
C GLY A 262 6.04 -0.97 -7.25
N SER A 263 5.33 -2.11 -7.20
CA SER A 263 4.10 -2.33 -7.96
C SER A 263 3.06 -1.20 -7.78
N ASN A 264 2.83 -0.76 -6.55
CA ASN A 264 1.88 0.34 -6.31
C ASN A 264 2.38 1.66 -6.89
N SER A 265 3.67 2.00 -6.67
CA SER A 265 4.22 3.26 -7.18
C SER A 265 4.14 3.36 -8.71
N ILE A 266 4.50 2.26 -9.42
CA ILE A 266 4.38 2.22 -10.89
C ILE A 266 2.93 2.42 -11.35
N SER A 267 1.97 1.94 -10.57
CA SER A 267 0.55 2.05 -10.92
C SER A 267 -0.04 3.43 -10.56
N GLU A 268 0.59 4.18 -9.67
CA GLU A 268 0.16 5.52 -9.23
C GLU A 268 0.68 6.64 -10.15
N PHE A 269 1.76 6.38 -10.93
CA PHE A 269 2.31 7.29 -11.95
C PHE A 269 1.60 7.07 -13.29
#